data_afc975f73975a261d09ee8e60c2f0d9a
#
_entry.id   afc975f73975a261d09ee8e60c2f0d9a
#
_cell.length_a   1.000
_cell.length_b   1.000
_cell.length_c   1.000
_cell.angle_alpha   90.00
_cell.angle_beta   90.00
_cell.angle_gamma   90.00
#
_symmetry.space_group_name_H-M   'P 1'
#
loop_
_entity.id
_entity.type
_entity.pdbx_description
1 polymer ?
#
loop_
_entity_poly.entity_id
_entity_poly.type
_entity_poly.pdbx_seq_one_letter_code
_entity_poly.pdbx_strand_id
1 'polypeptide(L)'
;VHEQYEDDIIETLENTFGALEYGDDLLTALIYAASNAVEDNFSDYLSELMYCREDSFLEELDELNVKKYFKEALECSVSYMLLERCCGGAADDYRKLVDFSSVINFNTRETLNALGTAASDISEMALREISATVRNLQIAEKKQIRTFAEKPKVQYPNNTKNISNSERSFDNGNHI
;
A
#
# COMPACT_ATOMS: atom_id res chain seq x y z
N VAL A 1 -5.38 -1.24 -2.99
CA VAL A 1 -4.52 -0.17 -3.52
C VAL A 1 -4.65 -0.15 -5.04
N HIS A 2 -4.46 1.01 -5.70
CA HIS A 2 -4.48 1.11 -7.16
C HIS A 2 -3.11 0.71 -7.72
N GLU A 3 -3.08 -0.06 -8.81
CA GLU A 3 -1.85 -0.51 -9.50
C GLU A 3 -0.82 0.61 -9.72
N GLN A 4 -1.29 1.81 -10.07
CA GLN A 4 -0.43 2.97 -10.34
C GLN A 4 0.44 3.44 -9.17
N TYR A 5 0.21 2.97 -7.94
CA TYR A 5 0.95 3.33 -6.73
C TYR A 5 1.81 2.18 -6.19
N GLU A 6 1.84 1.03 -6.84
CA GLU A 6 2.50 -0.17 -6.33
C GLU A 6 4.00 0.04 -6.16
N ASP A 7 4.68 0.56 -7.17
CA ASP A 7 6.13 0.81 -7.12
C ASP A 7 6.52 1.77 -6.00
N ASP A 8 5.76 2.87 -5.83
CA ASP A 8 6.01 3.85 -4.75
C ASP A 8 5.76 3.26 -3.36
N ILE A 9 4.80 2.34 -3.24
CA ILE A 9 4.51 1.65 -1.98
C ILE A 9 5.61 0.65 -1.66
N ILE A 10 6.06 -0.14 -2.64
CA ILE A 10 7.17 -1.10 -2.48
C ILE A 10 8.43 -0.34 -2.03
N GLU A 11 8.78 0.76 -2.69
CA GLU A 11 9.91 1.60 -2.30
C GLU A 11 9.75 2.14 -0.87
N THR A 12 8.55 2.57 -0.50
CA THR A 12 8.28 3.04 0.87
C THR A 12 8.46 1.94 1.91
N LEU A 13 7.94 0.74 1.64
CA LEU A 13 8.07 -0.41 2.53
C LEU A 13 9.53 -0.83 2.68
N GLU A 14 10.28 -0.87 1.59
CA GLU A 14 11.71 -1.19 1.60
C GLU A 14 12.53 -0.16 2.39
N ASN A 15 12.25 1.12 2.21
CA ASN A 15 12.90 2.20 2.96
C ASN A 15 12.58 2.17 4.45
N THR A 16 11.39 1.67 4.82
CA THR A 16 10.93 1.66 6.23
C THR A 16 11.33 0.40 6.97
N PHE A 17 11.17 -0.77 6.34
CA PHE A 17 11.33 -2.08 6.96
C PHE A 17 12.55 -2.86 6.47
N GLY A 18 13.39 -2.27 5.62
CA GLY A 18 14.58 -2.90 5.06
C GLY A 18 14.33 -3.69 3.78
N ALA A 19 15.38 -4.33 3.27
CA ALA A 19 15.35 -5.02 1.99
C ALA A 19 14.24 -6.07 1.91
N LEU A 20 13.46 -6.02 0.84
CA LEU A 20 12.38 -6.96 0.55
C LEU A 20 12.88 -7.97 -0.47
N GLU A 21 13.30 -9.16 -0.02
CA GLU A 21 13.73 -10.23 -0.91
C GLU A 21 12.58 -10.61 -1.85
N TYR A 22 12.83 -10.59 -3.17
CA TYR A 22 11.83 -10.92 -4.20
C TYR A 22 10.57 -10.04 -4.21
N GLY A 23 10.67 -8.79 -3.74
CA GLY A 23 9.56 -7.83 -3.68
C GLY A 23 9.18 -7.23 -5.05
N ASP A 24 9.19 -8.02 -6.14
CA ASP A 24 8.88 -7.54 -7.50
C ASP A 24 7.39 -7.22 -7.70
N ASP A 25 6.52 -7.67 -6.80
CA ASP A 25 5.09 -7.38 -6.79
C ASP A 25 4.62 -6.97 -5.39
N LEU A 26 3.53 -6.22 -5.33
CA LEU A 26 3.00 -5.67 -4.08
C LEU A 26 2.64 -6.76 -3.06
N LEU A 27 2.09 -7.90 -3.51
CA LEU A 27 1.69 -8.98 -2.61
C LEU A 27 2.92 -9.55 -1.88
N THR A 28 3.96 -9.89 -2.64
CA THR A 28 5.22 -10.43 -2.11
C THR A 28 5.92 -9.39 -1.22
N ALA A 29 5.96 -8.12 -1.67
CA ALA A 29 6.53 -7.02 -0.88
C ALA A 29 5.85 -6.83 0.48
N LEU A 30 4.51 -6.93 0.55
CA LEU A 30 3.76 -6.84 1.80
C LEU A 30 4.07 -7.99 2.76
N ILE A 31 4.25 -9.21 2.26
CA ILE A 31 4.61 -10.38 3.08
C ILE A 31 6.01 -10.19 3.68
N TYR A 32 6.98 -9.78 2.88
CA TYR A 32 8.35 -9.52 3.38
C TYR A 32 8.40 -8.34 4.34
N ALA A 33 7.69 -7.26 4.04
CA ALA A 33 7.58 -6.12 4.96
C ALA A 33 6.95 -6.52 6.29
N ALA A 34 5.94 -7.40 6.29
CA ALA A 34 5.34 -7.95 7.49
C ALA A 34 6.36 -8.76 8.31
N SER A 35 7.14 -9.65 7.67
CA SER A 35 8.17 -10.45 8.33
C SER A 35 9.25 -9.54 8.94
N ASN A 36 9.75 -8.56 8.20
CA ASN A 36 10.75 -7.61 8.71
C ASN A 36 10.20 -6.77 9.88
N ALA A 37 8.98 -6.25 9.75
CA ALA A 37 8.32 -5.49 10.81
C ALA A 37 8.11 -6.33 12.09
N VAL A 38 7.79 -7.61 11.94
CA VAL A 38 7.68 -8.53 13.07
C VAL A 38 9.04 -8.78 13.69
N GLU A 39 10.09 -9.05 12.89
CA GLU A 39 11.45 -9.28 13.41
C GLU A 39 11.93 -8.11 14.26
N ASP A 40 11.67 -6.89 13.81
CA ASP A 40 12.13 -5.68 14.49
C ASP A 40 11.36 -5.35 15.77
N ASN A 41 10.08 -5.80 15.86
CA ASN A 41 9.19 -5.31 16.93
C ASN A 41 8.66 -6.40 17.87
N PHE A 42 8.69 -7.70 17.53
CA PHE A 42 8.06 -8.74 18.34
C PHE A 42 8.60 -8.81 19.78
N SER A 43 9.86 -8.45 19.97
CA SER A 43 10.51 -8.48 21.29
C SER A 43 9.87 -7.53 22.31
N ASP A 44 9.26 -6.43 21.85
CA ASP A 44 8.61 -5.44 22.70
C ASP A 44 7.34 -5.99 23.36
N TYR A 45 6.68 -6.95 22.69
CA TYR A 45 5.45 -7.60 23.16
C TYR A 45 5.71 -8.93 23.89
N LEU A 46 6.93 -9.47 23.80
CA LEU A 46 7.25 -10.77 24.36
C LEU A 46 7.10 -10.82 25.87
N SER A 47 7.47 -9.75 26.56
CA SER A 47 7.39 -9.69 28.03
C SER A 47 5.96 -9.82 28.53
N GLU A 48 5.00 -9.20 27.85
CA GLU A 48 3.57 -9.31 28.18
C GLU A 48 3.08 -10.73 27.95
N LEU A 49 3.43 -11.34 26.80
CA LEU A 49 3.10 -12.73 26.52
C LEU A 49 3.66 -13.69 27.55
N MET A 50 4.93 -13.52 27.93
CA MET A 50 5.59 -14.37 28.95
C MET A 50 4.90 -14.27 30.31
N TYR A 51 4.34 -13.09 30.63
CA TYR A 51 3.60 -12.87 31.88
C TYR A 51 2.23 -13.54 31.88
N CYS A 52 1.52 -13.54 30.74
CA CYS A 52 0.12 -14.00 30.65
C CYS A 52 -0.04 -15.41 30.07
N ARG A 53 1.05 -16.18 29.88
CA ARG A 53 1.01 -17.52 29.24
C ARG A 53 0.50 -18.65 30.11
N GLU A 54 0.25 -18.42 31.41
CA GLU A 54 -0.31 -19.40 32.36
C GLU A 54 -1.64 -19.97 31.82
N ASP A 55 -1.88 -21.24 32.05
CA ASP A 55 -3.04 -22.01 31.57
C ASP A 55 -3.15 -22.12 30.02
N SER A 56 -2.19 -21.60 29.26
CA SER A 56 -2.16 -21.77 27.81
C SER A 56 -1.26 -22.93 27.36
N PHE A 57 -1.34 -23.30 26.07
CA PHE A 57 -0.40 -24.27 25.50
C PHE A 57 1.05 -23.76 25.43
N LEU A 58 1.29 -22.49 25.74
CA LEU A 58 2.63 -21.91 25.83
C LEU A 58 3.26 -22.07 27.22
N GLU A 59 2.49 -22.45 28.24
CA GLU A 59 2.95 -22.46 29.64
C GLU A 59 4.17 -23.36 29.86
N GLU A 60 4.11 -24.59 29.37
CA GLU A 60 5.17 -25.59 29.57
C GLU A 60 6.32 -25.47 28.57
N LEU A 61 6.23 -24.55 27.62
CA LEU A 61 7.28 -24.34 26.62
C LEU A 61 8.43 -23.52 27.21
N ASP A 62 9.65 -23.84 26.78
CA ASP A 62 10.80 -22.98 27.05
C ASP A 62 10.68 -21.65 26.28
N GLU A 63 11.46 -20.67 26.72
CA GLU A 63 11.42 -19.32 26.16
C GLU A 63 11.72 -19.28 24.65
N LEU A 64 12.61 -20.15 24.17
CA LEU A 64 12.97 -20.20 22.74
C LEU A 64 11.79 -20.66 21.88
N ASN A 65 11.07 -21.69 22.32
CA ASN A 65 9.88 -22.19 21.63
C ASN A 65 8.72 -21.19 21.73
N VAL A 66 8.53 -20.51 22.87
CA VAL A 66 7.54 -19.42 22.97
C VAL A 66 7.84 -18.31 21.97
N LYS A 67 9.08 -17.84 21.90
CA LYS A 67 9.52 -16.84 20.91
C LYS A 67 9.25 -17.28 19.49
N LYS A 68 9.58 -18.53 19.16
CA LYS A 68 9.35 -19.09 17.82
C LYS A 68 7.87 -19.06 17.45
N TYR A 69 7.00 -19.63 18.27
CA TYR A 69 5.56 -19.67 17.99
C TYR A 69 4.93 -18.27 17.96
N PHE A 70 5.39 -17.37 18.81
CA PHE A 70 4.92 -16.00 18.83
C PHE A 70 5.26 -15.28 17.51
N LYS A 71 6.51 -15.40 17.08
CA LYS A 71 6.98 -14.81 15.83
C LYS A 71 6.20 -15.37 14.61
N GLU A 72 6.09 -16.71 14.50
CA GLU A 72 5.33 -17.37 13.44
C GLU A 72 3.85 -16.91 13.40
N ALA A 73 3.20 -16.84 14.56
CA ALA A 73 1.82 -16.39 14.66
C ALA A 73 1.67 -14.91 14.28
N LEU A 74 2.63 -14.06 14.65
CA LEU A 74 2.65 -12.65 14.26
C LEU A 74 2.88 -12.49 12.75
N GLU A 75 3.86 -13.17 12.17
CA GLU A 75 4.15 -13.08 10.73
C GLU A 75 2.92 -13.44 9.89
N CYS A 76 2.26 -14.55 10.22
CA CYS A 76 1.03 -14.95 9.54
C CYS A 76 -0.10 -13.92 9.71
N SER A 77 -0.28 -13.40 10.93
CA SER A 77 -1.36 -12.47 11.25
C SER A 77 -1.15 -11.10 10.61
N VAL A 78 0.05 -10.55 10.71
CA VAL A 78 0.41 -9.24 10.13
C VAL A 78 0.33 -9.30 8.61
N SER A 79 0.91 -10.33 7.98
CA SER A 79 0.81 -10.52 6.52
C SER A 79 -0.64 -10.58 6.07
N TYR A 80 -1.49 -11.37 6.75
CA TYR A 80 -2.91 -11.46 6.44
C TYR A 80 -3.60 -10.09 6.53
N MET A 81 -3.32 -9.32 7.58
CA MET A 81 -3.92 -7.99 7.78
C MET A 81 -3.50 -6.99 6.71
N LEU A 82 -2.23 -6.99 6.29
CA LEU A 82 -1.73 -6.13 5.22
C LEU A 82 -2.35 -6.50 3.86
N LEU A 83 -2.39 -7.78 3.54
CA LEU A 83 -2.98 -8.27 2.28
C LEU A 83 -4.47 -7.96 2.18
N GLU A 84 -5.24 -8.17 3.28
CA GLU A 84 -6.68 -7.87 3.32
C GLU A 84 -6.94 -6.37 3.05
N ARG A 85 -6.10 -5.50 3.60
CA ARG A 85 -6.26 -4.05 3.47
C ARG A 85 -5.77 -3.48 2.15
N CYS A 86 -4.72 -4.06 1.57
CA CYS A 86 -4.05 -3.50 0.41
C CYS A 86 -4.42 -4.19 -0.89
N CYS A 87 -4.62 -5.50 -0.88
CA CYS A 87 -4.77 -6.30 -2.10
C CYS A 87 -6.17 -6.93 -2.27
N GLY A 88 -7.11 -6.72 -1.36
CA GLY A 88 -8.47 -7.29 -1.37
C GLY A 88 -8.51 -8.75 -1.88
N GLY A 89 -9.16 -9.66 -1.28
CA GLY A 89 -9.25 -11.06 -1.74
C GLY A 89 -7.95 -11.89 -1.75
N ALA A 90 -6.77 -11.29 -1.93
CA ALA A 90 -5.49 -11.99 -1.89
C ALA A 90 -5.19 -12.60 -0.51
N ALA A 91 -5.73 -12.03 0.55
CA ALA A 91 -5.63 -12.56 1.90
C ALA A 91 -6.28 -13.95 2.04
N ASP A 92 -7.37 -14.22 1.31
CA ASP A 92 -8.02 -15.53 1.31
C ASP A 92 -7.16 -16.62 0.66
N ASP A 93 -6.42 -16.28 -0.40
CA ASP A 93 -5.49 -17.19 -1.04
C ASP A 93 -4.24 -17.41 -0.18
N TYR A 94 -3.72 -16.36 0.44
CA TYR A 94 -2.63 -16.44 1.42
C TYR A 94 -3.02 -17.38 2.59
N ARG A 95 -4.22 -17.21 3.15
CA ARG A 95 -4.72 -18.07 4.25
C ARG A 95 -4.79 -19.56 3.88
N LYS A 96 -4.99 -19.90 2.62
CA LYS A 96 -4.99 -21.30 2.14
C LYS A 96 -3.59 -21.90 2.03
N LEU A 97 -2.58 -21.05 1.84
CA LEU A 97 -1.20 -21.46 1.59
C LEU A 97 -0.33 -21.46 2.86
N VAL A 98 -0.70 -20.67 3.85
CA VAL A 98 0.08 -20.46 5.07
C VAL A 98 -0.48 -21.28 6.23
N ASP A 99 0.45 -21.83 7.02
CA ASP A 99 0.10 -22.58 8.22
C ASP A 99 -0.11 -21.63 9.42
N PHE A 100 -1.35 -21.52 9.85
CA PHE A 100 -1.74 -20.77 11.06
C PHE A 100 -1.75 -21.65 12.32
N SER A 101 -1.17 -22.87 12.30
CA SER A 101 -1.22 -23.79 13.42
C SER A 101 -0.56 -23.22 14.70
N SER A 102 0.45 -22.36 14.55
CA SER A 102 1.10 -21.69 15.68
C SER A 102 0.13 -20.85 16.52
N VAL A 103 -0.93 -20.29 15.92
CA VAL A 103 -1.97 -19.49 16.61
C VAL A 103 -2.75 -20.34 17.65
N ILE A 104 -2.85 -21.67 17.44
CA ILE A 104 -3.55 -22.57 18.35
C ILE A 104 -2.92 -22.57 19.76
N ASN A 105 -1.62 -22.27 19.86
CA ASN A 105 -0.92 -22.21 21.14
C ASN A 105 -1.39 -21.05 22.04
N PHE A 106 -2.03 -20.03 21.45
CA PHE A 106 -2.59 -18.86 22.13
C PHE A 106 -4.05 -19.12 22.53
N ASN A 107 -4.32 -20.20 23.25
CA ASN A 107 -5.65 -20.72 23.51
C ASN A 107 -6.34 -20.15 24.75
N THR A 108 -5.73 -19.17 25.43
CA THR A 108 -6.37 -18.40 26.51
C THR A 108 -6.75 -17.00 25.99
N ARG A 109 -7.68 -16.33 26.68
CA ARG A 109 -8.08 -14.98 26.37
C ARG A 109 -6.91 -14.01 26.44
N GLU A 110 -6.07 -14.17 27.45
CA GLU A 110 -4.94 -13.33 27.77
C GLU A 110 -3.85 -13.44 26.69
N THR A 111 -3.46 -14.67 26.34
CA THR A 111 -2.46 -14.90 25.28
C THR A 111 -2.98 -14.48 23.90
N LEU A 112 -4.26 -14.74 23.61
CA LEU A 112 -4.86 -14.31 22.36
C LEU A 112 -4.94 -12.77 22.26
N ASN A 113 -5.20 -12.09 23.38
CA ASN A 113 -5.20 -10.64 23.45
C ASN A 113 -3.79 -10.06 23.23
N ALA A 114 -2.77 -10.65 23.85
CA ALA A 114 -1.38 -10.26 23.65
C ALA A 114 -0.95 -10.40 22.17
N LEU A 115 -1.27 -11.55 21.55
CA LEU A 115 -1.03 -11.78 20.13
C LEU A 115 -1.77 -10.76 19.25
N GLY A 116 -3.07 -10.52 19.51
CA GLY A 116 -3.89 -9.61 18.74
C GLY A 116 -3.44 -8.15 18.85
N THR A 117 -3.03 -7.70 20.04
CA THR A 117 -2.47 -6.36 20.25
C THR A 117 -1.18 -6.19 19.45
N ALA A 118 -0.23 -7.11 19.59
CA ALA A 118 1.03 -7.05 18.85
C ALA A 118 0.82 -7.07 17.34
N ALA A 119 -0.03 -7.98 16.83
CA ALA A 119 -0.34 -8.07 15.41
C ALA A 119 -1.00 -6.77 14.87
N SER A 120 -1.91 -6.18 15.65
CA SER A 120 -2.57 -4.92 15.29
C SER A 120 -1.60 -3.76 15.23
N ASP A 121 -0.77 -3.59 16.25
CA ASP A 121 0.17 -2.47 16.36
C ASP A 121 1.23 -2.54 15.25
N ILE A 122 1.81 -3.72 15.01
CA ILE A 122 2.81 -3.94 13.96
C ILE A 122 2.18 -3.70 12.57
N SER A 123 0.98 -4.21 12.32
CA SER A 123 0.27 -3.96 11.05
C SER A 123 -0.02 -2.47 10.86
N GLU A 124 -0.39 -1.76 11.92
CA GLU A 124 -0.67 -0.32 11.83
C GLU A 124 0.56 0.48 11.42
N MET A 125 1.77 0.09 11.83
CA MET A 125 3.00 0.76 11.39
C MET A 125 3.12 0.74 9.86
N ALA A 126 3.02 -0.43 9.22
CA ALA A 126 3.09 -0.56 7.78
C ALA A 126 1.93 0.15 7.06
N LEU A 127 0.70 0.02 7.56
CA LEU A 127 -0.48 0.65 6.97
C LEU A 127 -0.45 2.18 7.04
N ARG A 128 0.17 2.76 8.06
CA ARG A 128 0.39 4.21 8.15
C ARG A 128 1.32 4.71 7.06
N GLU A 129 2.45 4.03 6.83
CA GLU A 129 3.39 4.40 5.77
C GLU A 129 2.76 4.28 4.38
N ILE A 130 2.07 3.18 4.09
CA ILE A 130 1.33 3.00 2.85
C ILE A 130 0.29 4.10 2.65
N SER A 131 -0.49 4.42 3.69
CA SER A 131 -1.53 5.44 3.63
C SER A 131 -0.94 6.85 3.41
N ALA A 132 0.21 7.15 4.01
CA ALA A 132 0.91 8.41 3.82
C ALA A 132 1.41 8.56 2.38
N THR A 133 2.03 7.51 1.84
CA THR A 133 2.52 7.47 0.45
C THR A 133 1.38 7.68 -0.54
N VAL A 134 0.30 6.90 -0.45
CA VAL A 134 -0.87 7.04 -1.34
C VAL A 134 -1.48 8.44 -1.26
N ARG A 135 -1.60 9.01 -0.05
CA ARG A 135 -2.11 10.38 0.14
C ARG A 135 -1.23 11.42 -0.54
N ASN A 136 0.09 11.31 -0.41
CA ASN A 136 1.03 12.24 -0.99
C ASN A 136 0.97 12.20 -2.53
N LEU A 137 0.90 11.01 -3.12
CA LEU A 137 0.75 10.81 -4.56
C LEU A 137 -0.55 11.42 -5.08
N GLN A 138 -1.67 11.19 -4.43
CA GLN A 138 -2.96 11.78 -4.79
C GLN A 138 -2.97 13.31 -4.71
N ILE A 139 -2.25 13.89 -3.75
CA ILE A 139 -2.11 15.35 -3.64
C ILE A 139 -1.26 15.89 -4.80
N ALA A 140 -0.17 15.21 -5.16
CA ALA A 140 0.69 15.58 -6.28
C ALA A 140 -0.07 15.55 -7.60
N GLU A 141 -0.83 14.49 -7.88
CA GLU A 141 -1.69 14.36 -9.06
C GLU A 141 -2.70 15.51 -9.17
N LYS A 142 -3.42 15.81 -8.08
CA LYS A 142 -4.38 16.92 -8.06
C LYS A 142 -3.73 18.28 -8.34
N LYS A 143 -2.50 18.51 -7.86
CA LYS A 143 -1.75 19.74 -8.15
C LYS A 143 -1.36 19.81 -9.62
N GLN A 144 -0.90 18.72 -10.22
CA GLN A 144 -0.55 18.65 -11.63
C GLN A 144 -1.77 18.96 -12.52
N ILE A 145 -2.92 18.34 -12.25
CA ILE A 145 -4.15 18.57 -13.02
C ILE A 145 -4.55 20.06 -12.96
N ARG A 146 -4.47 20.72 -11.80
CA ARG A 146 -4.77 22.15 -11.66
C ARG A 146 -3.81 23.02 -12.49
N THR A 147 -2.51 22.72 -12.44
CA THR A 147 -1.49 23.46 -13.20
C THR A 147 -1.70 23.33 -14.71
N PHE A 148 -2.16 22.17 -15.21
CA PHE A 148 -2.50 21.99 -16.62
C PHE A 148 -3.77 22.73 -17.02
N ALA A 149 -4.78 22.80 -16.13
CA ALA A 149 -6.03 23.51 -16.40
C ALA A 149 -5.86 25.05 -16.41
N GLU A 150 -4.87 25.58 -15.68
CA GLU A 150 -4.58 27.02 -15.59
C GLU A 150 -3.63 27.54 -16.66
N LYS A 151 -3.08 26.71 -17.55
CA LYS A 151 -2.29 27.19 -18.69
C LYS A 151 -3.18 28.02 -19.61
N PRO A 152 -2.85 29.31 -19.88
CA PRO A 152 -3.68 30.15 -20.75
C PRO A 152 -3.78 29.50 -22.13
N LYS A 153 -5.01 29.42 -22.65
CA LYS A 153 -5.25 29.02 -24.03
C LYS A 153 -4.41 29.93 -24.93
N VAL A 154 -3.49 29.37 -25.68
CA VAL A 154 -2.72 30.11 -26.69
C VAL A 154 -3.74 30.75 -27.63
N GLN A 155 -3.89 32.07 -27.53
CA GLN A 155 -4.69 32.84 -28.50
C GLN A 155 -3.91 32.78 -29.82
N TYR A 156 -4.42 32.02 -30.77
CA TYR A 156 -3.95 32.12 -32.16
C TYR A 156 -4.36 33.51 -32.67
N PRO A 157 -3.43 34.33 -33.22
CA PRO A 157 -3.80 35.62 -33.80
C PRO A 157 -4.76 35.37 -34.97
N ASN A 158 -5.97 35.93 -34.88
CA ASN A 158 -6.91 35.96 -35.98
C ASN A 158 -6.33 36.79 -37.12
N ASN A 159 -5.74 36.13 -38.11
CA ASN A 159 -5.32 36.73 -39.36
C ASN A 159 -6.53 36.86 -40.28
N THR A 160 -7.44 37.76 -39.97
CA THR A 160 -8.46 38.24 -40.90
C THR A 160 -7.76 39.16 -41.90
N LYS A 161 -7.26 38.57 -43.00
CA LYS A 161 -6.89 39.38 -44.19
C LYS A 161 -8.18 39.95 -44.74
N ASN A 162 -8.31 41.29 -44.64
CA ASN A 162 -9.26 42.09 -45.39
C ASN A 162 -8.98 41.88 -46.90
N ILE A 163 -9.85 41.14 -47.57
CA ILE A 163 -9.92 41.11 -49.01
C ILE A 163 -10.82 42.27 -49.39
N SER A 164 -10.18 43.41 -49.79
CA SER A 164 -10.84 44.53 -50.39
C SER A 164 -11.43 44.10 -51.74
N ASN A 165 -12.76 44.20 -51.86
CA ASN A 165 -13.47 44.12 -53.15
C ASN A 165 -13.00 45.23 -54.07
N SER A 166 -12.28 44.90 -55.13
CA SER A 166 -12.13 45.78 -56.30
C SER A 166 -13.22 45.36 -57.31
N GLU A 167 -14.22 46.23 -57.42
CA GLU A 167 -15.20 46.17 -58.49
C GLU A 167 -14.49 46.32 -59.85
N ARG A 168 -14.65 45.38 -60.73
CA ARG A 168 -14.43 45.54 -62.18
C ARG A 168 -15.74 45.40 -62.90
N SER A 169 -16.26 46.55 -63.28
CA SER A 169 -17.29 46.65 -64.31
C SER A 169 -16.80 46.04 -65.64
N PHE A 170 -17.50 45.14 -66.19
CA PHE A 170 -17.36 44.78 -67.61
C PHE A 170 -18.59 45.22 -68.35
N ASP A 171 -18.28 46.08 -69.26
CA ASP A 171 -19.16 46.73 -70.22
C ASP A 171 -19.70 45.74 -71.22
N ASN A 172 -20.99 45.95 -71.64
CA ASN A 172 -21.64 45.26 -72.66
C ASN A 172 -21.17 45.76 -74.06
N GLY A 173 -20.70 44.85 -74.86
CA GLY A 173 -20.45 45.10 -76.28
C GLY A 173 -21.11 44.03 -77.12
N ASN A 174 -22.27 44.41 -77.68
CA ASN A 174 -22.99 43.72 -78.74
C ASN A 174 -22.14 43.70 -80.02
N HIS A 175 -22.15 42.60 -80.81
CA HIS A 175 -22.43 42.60 -82.18
C HIS A 175 -22.23 41.20 -82.85
N ILE A 176 -23.34 40.83 -83.56
CA ILE A 176 -23.56 39.94 -84.72
C ILE A 176 -23.47 38.45 -84.44
#